data_5fdd955ebf20e29b3b372ac128313568
#
_entry.id   5fdd955ebf20e29b3b372ac128313568
#
_cell.length_a   1.000
_cell.length_b   1.000
_cell.length_c   1.000
_cell.angle_alpha   90.00
_cell.angle_beta   90.00
_cell.angle_gamma   90.00
#
_symmetry.space_group_name_H-M   'P 1'
#
loop_
_entity.id
_entity.type
_entity.pdbx_description
1 polymer ?
#
loop_
_entity_poly.entity_id
_entity_poly.type
_entity_poly.pdbx_seq_one_letter_code
_entity_poly.pdbx_strand_id
1 'polypeptide(L)'
;MKAYLFRIYFKLMMFLLKFVGTDNNLYVILNEAGRSGSNGFIFYRYLRKYHPEVDVVLVEPWPSAHLTFKTWVKIGRAKHIFTTHQPFKIKSKQVLSCFWHGIPLKKMALMSNNTSYKSDCRNIKSWQKADYISSSSSLYETLMTSCISVKASKYVRTGFPRIDALYNPEVTKADVLKQYFN
;
A
#
# COMPACT_ATOMS: atom_id res chain seq x y z
N MET A 1 -5.11 -22.02 -17.72
CA MET A 1 -5.48 -22.86 -16.56
C MET A 1 -4.95 -22.30 -15.23
N LYS A 2 -3.64 -22.05 -15.05
CA LYS A 2 -3.06 -21.52 -13.78
C LYS A 2 -3.68 -20.20 -13.31
N ALA A 3 -3.91 -19.22 -14.19
CA ALA A 3 -4.50 -17.92 -13.82
C ALA A 3 -5.97 -18.04 -13.35
N TYR A 4 -6.72 -18.97 -13.89
CA TYR A 4 -8.12 -19.23 -13.49
C TYR A 4 -8.20 -19.84 -12.10
N LEU A 5 -7.38 -20.86 -11.83
CA LEU A 5 -7.28 -21.50 -10.52
C LEU A 5 -6.84 -20.50 -9.44
N PHE A 6 -5.87 -19.61 -9.77
CA PHE A 6 -5.47 -18.56 -8.87
C PHE A 6 -6.61 -17.58 -8.53
N ARG A 7 -7.44 -17.23 -9.52
CA ARG A 7 -8.61 -16.34 -9.28
C ARG A 7 -9.65 -16.99 -8.36
N ILE A 8 -9.88 -18.31 -8.51
CA ILE A 8 -10.80 -19.05 -7.63
C ILE A 8 -10.22 -19.08 -6.21
N TYR A 9 -8.97 -19.48 -6.07
CA TYR A 9 -8.27 -19.49 -4.78
C TYR A 9 -8.32 -18.12 -4.09
N PHE A 10 -8.01 -17.05 -4.82
CA PHE A 10 -8.05 -15.69 -4.29
C PHE A 10 -9.45 -15.31 -3.79
N LYS A 11 -10.51 -15.61 -4.56
CA LYS A 11 -11.89 -15.34 -4.16
C LYS A 11 -12.30 -16.14 -2.92
N LEU A 12 -11.90 -17.41 -2.85
CA LEU A 12 -12.16 -18.28 -1.70
C LEU A 12 -11.47 -17.71 -0.45
N MET A 13 -10.19 -17.36 -0.56
CA MET A 13 -9.44 -16.74 0.54
C MET A 13 -10.10 -15.43 1.00
N MET A 14 -10.47 -14.56 0.06
CA MET A 14 -11.18 -13.31 0.35
C MET A 14 -12.50 -13.55 1.09
N PHE A 15 -13.21 -14.63 0.77
CA PHE A 15 -14.47 -14.99 1.44
C PHE A 15 -14.22 -15.53 2.86
N LEU A 16 -13.36 -16.53 3.00
CA LEU A 16 -13.06 -17.17 4.29
C LEU A 16 -12.47 -16.16 5.31
N LEU A 17 -11.59 -15.29 4.85
CA LEU A 17 -10.92 -14.32 5.72
C LEU A 17 -11.84 -13.20 6.24
N LYS A 18 -13.03 -13.03 5.69
CA LYS A 18 -14.05 -12.11 6.26
C LYS A 18 -14.48 -12.53 7.66
N PHE A 19 -14.47 -13.81 7.97
CA PHE A 19 -14.92 -14.37 9.23
C PHE A 19 -13.83 -14.46 10.30
N VAL A 20 -12.57 -14.26 9.94
CA VAL A 20 -11.45 -14.29 10.89
C VAL A 20 -11.49 -13.04 11.78
N GLY A 21 -11.22 -13.20 13.09
CA GLY A 21 -11.16 -12.08 14.04
C GLY A 21 -10.14 -11.02 13.62
N THR A 22 -10.37 -9.76 14.02
CA THR A 22 -9.46 -8.63 13.75
C THR A 22 -8.57 -8.40 14.97
N ASP A 23 -7.30 -8.19 14.74
CA ASP A 23 -6.27 -7.90 15.75
C ASP A 23 -5.88 -6.42 15.62
N ASN A 24 -6.15 -5.64 16.66
CA ASN A 24 -5.94 -4.19 16.65
C ASN A 24 -4.47 -3.79 16.64
N ASN A 25 -3.59 -4.68 17.09
CA ASN A 25 -2.16 -4.42 17.16
C ASN A 25 -1.38 -4.97 15.93
N LEU A 26 -2.07 -5.63 15.00
CA LEU A 26 -1.47 -6.18 13.81
C LEU A 26 -1.57 -5.20 12.63
N TYR A 27 -0.41 -4.80 12.13
CA TYR A 27 -0.20 -3.93 10.98
C TYR A 27 0.37 -4.72 9.81
N VAL A 28 -0.26 -4.64 8.66
CA VAL A 28 0.22 -5.32 7.45
C VAL A 28 0.53 -4.29 6.36
N ILE A 29 1.74 -4.35 5.84
CA ILE A 29 2.21 -3.50 4.75
C ILE A 29 2.31 -4.34 3.49
N LEU A 30 1.47 -4.03 2.50
CA LEU A 30 1.45 -4.68 1.19
C LEU A 30 2.37 -3.90 0.24
N ASN A 31 3.58 -4.41 0.04
CA ASN A 31 4.62 -3.70 -0.69
C ASN A 31 4.73 -4.19 -2.14
N GLU A 32 4.31 -3.33 -3.08
CA GLU A 32 4.38 -3.61 -4.52
C GLU A 32 5.68 -3.10 -5.17
N ALA A 33 6.35 -2.15 -4.52
CA ALA A 33 7.48 -1.43 -5.10
C ALA A 33 8.86 -2.05 -4.78
N GLY A 34 8.89 -3.19 -4.08
CA GLY A 34 10.14 -3.78 -3.60
C GLY A 34 10.78 -2.95 -2.48
N ARG A 35 12.06 -3.21 -2.16
CA ARG A 35 12.73 -2.61 -0.99
C ARG A 35 13.40 -1.28 -1.29
N SER A 36 13.80 -1.05 -2.53
CA SER A 36 14.54 0.15 -2.91
C SER A 36 13.63 1.39 -2.96
N GLY A 37 13.75 2.27 -1.97
CA GLY A 37 13.04 3.57 -1.95
C GLY A 37 11.52 3.50 -1.86
N SER A 38 10.97 2.37 -1.43
CA SER A 38 9.53 2.18 -1.27
C SER A 38 9.01 2.83 0.02
N ASN A 39 7.91 3.59 -0.07
CA ASN A 39 7.23 4.13 1.11
C ASN A 39 6.86 3.02 2.10
N GLY A 40 6.36 1.87 1.62
CA GLY A 40 5.98 0.74 2.45
C GLY A 40 7.16 0.13 3.20
N PHE A 41 8.29 -0.08 2.52
CA PHE A 41 9.47 -0.65 3.15
C PHE A 41 10.11 0.30 4.17
N ILE A 42 10.22 1.59 3.86
CA ILE A 42 10.74 2.59 4.80
C ILE A 42 9.84 2.69 6.04
N PHE A 43 8.52 2.72 5.84
CA PHE A 43 7.57 2.75 6.95
C PHE A 43 7.63 1.47 7.82
N TYR A 44 7.81 0.29 7.18
CA TYR A 44 8.04 -0.97 7.90
C TYR A 44 9.26 -0.88 8.82
N ARG A 45 10.40 -0.37 8.29
CA ARG A 45 11.62 -0.20 9.08
C ARG A 45 11.42 0.77 10.24
N TYR A 46 10.73 1.88 9.99
CA TYR A 46 10.39 2.86 11.02
C TYR A 46 9.58 2.23 12.15
N LEU A 47 8.51 1.51 11.84
CA LEU A 47 7.69 0.84 12.85
C LEU A 47 8.50 -0.20 13.65
N ARG A 48 9.30 -1.00 12.97
CA ARG A 48 10.16 -1.99 13.63
C ARG A 48 11.16 -1.38 14.61
N LYS A 49 11.64 -0.19 14.33
CA LYS A 49 12.66 0.50 15.12
C LYS A 49 12.08 1.29 16.28
N TYR A 50 11.00 2.01 16.03
CA TYR A 50 10.47 3.00 16.97
C TYR A 50 9.16 2.59 17.65
N HIS A 51 8.51 1.55 17.14
CA HIS A 51 7.22 1.06 17.63
C HIS A 51 7.24 -0.46 17.83
N PRO A 52 8.12 -0.99 18.72
CA PRO A 52 8.24 -2.42 18.97
C PRO A 52 6.98 -3.05 19.55
N GLU A 53 6.10 -2.24 20.12
CA GLU A 53 4.80 -2.63 20.67
C GLU A 53 3.80 -3.07 19.59
N VAL A 54 4.04 -2.74 18.31
CA VAL A 54 3.15 -3.10 17.18
C VAL A 54 3.65 -4.36 16.49
N ASP A 55 2.79 -5.34 16.24
CA ASP A 55 3.11 -6.46 15.35
C ASP A 55 3.00 -6.01 13.90
N VAL A 56 4.13 -5.78 13.25
CA VAL A 56 4.18 -5.33 11.86
C VAL A 56 4.70 -6.41 10.92
N VAL A 57 3.96 -6.63 9.83
CA VAL A 57 4.27 -7.64 8.81
C VAL A 57 4.42 -6.96 7.45
N LEU A 58 5.58 -7.15 6.84
CA LEU A 58 5.82 -6.78 5.45
C LEU A 58 5.47 -7.94 4.53
N VAL A 59 4.58 -7.71 3.58
CA VAL A 59 4.20 -8.68 2.54
C VAL A 59 4.77 -8.21 1.21
N GLU A 60 5.79 -8.91 0.74
CA GLU A 60 6.46 -8.63 -0.54
C GLU A 60 6.92 -9.93 -1.23
N PRO A 61 6.83 -9.99 -2.55
CA PRO A 61 6.13 -9.04 -3.41
C PRO A 61 4.61 -9.11 -3.21
N TRP A 62 3.94 -7.98 -3.41
CA TRP A 62 2.49 -7.90 -3.42
C TRP A 62 2.00 -7.29 -4.75
N PRO A 63 0.93 -7.80 -5.40
CA PRO A 63 0.29 -9.09 -5.12
C PRO A 63 1.13 -10.27 -5.60
N SER A 64 1.05 -11.42 -4.93
CA SER A 64 1.77 -12.63 -5.32
C SER A 64 0.88 -13.87 -5.29
N ALA A 65 1.07 -14.75 -6.26
CA ALA A 65 0.41 -16.06 -6.30
C ALA A 65 1.00 -17.05 -5.27
N HIS A 66 2.17 -16.75 -4.73
CA HIS A 66 2.92 -17.64 -3.82
C HIS A 66 2.76 -17.28 -2.34
N LEU A 67 1.78 -16.43 -1.99
CA LEU A 67 1.50 -16.13 -0.60
C LEU A 67 1.05 -17.37 0.17
N THR A 68 1.69 -17.64 1.31
CA THR A 68 1.32 -18.74 2.18
C THR A 68 -0.04 -18.49 2.83
N PHE A 69 -0.71 -19.57 3.24
CA PHE A 69 -1.95 -19.45 4.01
C PHE A 69 -1.76 -18.63 5.29
N LYS A 70 -0.63 -18.78 5.98
CA LYS A 70 -0.28 -18.00 7.17
C LYS A 70 -0.23 -16.51 6.88
N THR A 71 0.34 -16.10 5.74
CA THR A 71 0.38 -14.70 5.30
C THR A 71 -1.03 -14.17 5.02
N TRP A 72 -1.87 -14.96 4.35
CA TRP A 72 -3.27 -14.61 4.10
C TRP A 72 -4.05 -14.39 5.41
N VAL A 73 -3.87 -15.28 6.39
CA VAL A 73 -4.49 -15.13 7.72
C VAL A 73 -4.03 -13.84 8.40
N LYS A 74 -2.75 -13.49 8.34
CA LYS A 74 -2.25 -12.20 8.86
C LYS A 74 -2.91 -11.02 8.16
N ILE A 75 -3.01 -11.02 6.81
CA ILE A 75 -3.72 -9.96 6.08
C ILE A 75 -5.20 -9.88 6.52
N GLY A 76 -5.85 -11.03 6.69
CA GLY A 76 -7.25 -11.10 7.14
C GLY A 76 -7.46 -10.62 8.58
N ARG A 77 -6.48 -10.84 9.47
CA ARG A 77 -6.54 -10.43 10.89
C ARG A 77 -6.13 -8.98 11.11
N ALA A 78 -5.32 -8.40 10.24
CA ALA A 78 -4.79 -7.05 10.44
C ALA A 78 -5.91 -6.02 10.58
N LYS A 79 -5.82 -5.17 11.62
CA LYS A 79 -6.66 -3.98 11.76
C LYS A 79 -6.20 -2.89 10.81
N HIS A 80 -4.89 -2.71 10.65
CA HIS A 80 -4.29 -1.68 9.83
C HIS A 80 -3.59 -2.29 8.62
N ILE A 81 -4.00 -1.85 7.42
CA ILE A 81 -3.39 -2.26 6.16
C ILE A 81 -2.83 -1.01 5.47
N PHE A 82 -1.59 -1.13 5.00
CA PHE A 82 -0.92 -0.09 4.24
C PHE A 82 -0.57 -0.60 2.85
N THR A 83 -0.79 0.23 1.84
CA THR A 83 -0.46 -0.11 0.45
C THR A 83 0.37 0.98 -0.19
N THR A 84 1.21 0.59 -1.15
CA THR A 84 2.03 1.54 -1.94
C THR A 84 1.44 1.85 -3.30
N HIS A 85 0.52 1.05 -3.80
CA HIS A 85 -0.11 1.20 -5.11
C HIS A 85 -1.63 1.05 -5.00
N GLN A 86 -2.17 -0.11 -5.37
CA GLN A 86 -3.61 -0.32 -5.40
C GLN A 86 -4.21 -0.53 -4.01
N PRO A 87 -5.32 0.13 -3.68
CA PRO A 87 -6.02 -0.10 -2.42
C PRO A 87 -6.50 -1.53 -2.29
N PHE A 88 -6.20 -2.17 -1.16
CA PHE A 88 -6.62 -3.53 -0.87
C PHE A 88 -6.95 -3.71 0.60
N LYS A 89 -8.18 -4.10 0.90
CA LYS A 89 -8.61 -4.64 2.21
C LYS A 89 -9.68 -5.71 2.03
N ILE A 90 -9.76 -6.61 2.98
CA ILE A 90 -10.68 -7.75 2.96
C ILE A 90 -12.02 -7.39 3.62
N LYS A 91 -11.98 -6.64 4.72
CA LYS A 91 -13.14 -6.32 5.56
C LYS A 91 -13.32 -4.82 5.72
N SER A 92 -14.57 -4.38 5.91
CA SER A 92 -14.88 -2.98 6.24
C SER A 92 -14.27 -2.52 7.57
N LYS A 93 -14.11 -3.42 8.53
CA LYS A 93 -13.50 -3.15 9.84
C LYS A 93 -11.99 -2.86 9.79
N GLN A 94 -11.31 -3.20 8.68
CA GLN A 94 -9.91 -2.88 8.49
C GLN A 94 -9.76 -1.42 8.08
N VAL A 95 -8.75 -0.75 8.61
CA VAL A 95 -8.34 0.61 8.23
C VAL A 95 -7.28 0.50 7.14
N LEU A 96 -7.57 1.08 5.99
CA LEU A 96 -6.68 1.05 4.82
C LEU A 96 -6.06 2.43 4.58
N SER A 97 -4.75 2.51 4.69
CA SER A 97 -3.94 3.69 4.37
C SER A 97 -3.11 3.46 3.11
N CYS A 98 -3.22 4.37 2.15
CA CYS A 98 -2.49 4.27 0.89
C CYS A 98 -1.40 5.34 0.83
N PHE A 99 -0.14 4.93 0.74
CA PHE A 99 0.98 5.86 0.61
C PHE A 99 1.15 6.39 -0.80
N TRP A 100 0.78 5.60 -1.82
CA TRP A 100 1.14 5.85 -3.20
C TRP A 100 2.68 5.86 -3.40
N HIS A 101 3.14 6.24 -4.58
CA HIS A 101 4.57 6.17 -4.92
C HIS A 101 5.13 7.46 -5.55
N GLY A 102 4.40 8.56 -5.49
CA GLY A 102 4.86 9.86 -5.96
C GLY A 102 3.77 10.77 -6.49
N ILE A 103 4.16 11.95 -6.97
CA ILE A 103 3.24 12.91 -7.60
C ILE A 103 2.87 12.41 -8.99
N PRO A 104 1.59 12.45 -9.40
CA PRO A 104 1.19 12.15 -10.76
C PRO A 104 1.81 13.15 -11.76
N LEU A 105 2.81 12.71 -12.53
CA LEU A 105 3.46 13.52 -13.56
C LEU A 105 2.89 13.29 -14.96
N LYS A 106 1.99 12.32 -15.11
CA LYS A 106 1.36 11.96 -16.37
C LYS A 106 -0.11 11.66 -16.17
N LYS A 107 -0.89 11.72 -17.24
CA LYS A 107 -2.28 11.27 -17.24
C LYS A 107 -2.35 9.80 -16.87
N MET A 108 -3.07 9.47 -15.80
CA MET A 108 -3.21 8.11 -15.30
C MET A 108 -4.63 7.83 -14.84
N ALA A 109 -4.97 6.55 -14.75
CA ALA A 109 -6.29 6.07 -14.35
C ALA A 109 -7.42 6.83 -15.11
N LEU A 110 -8.30 7.56 -14.45
CA LEU A 110 -9.43 8.26 -15.09
C LEU A 110 -9.03 9.34 -16.10
N MET A 111 -7.82 9.88 -15.99
CA MET A 111 -7.32 10.88 -16.94
C MET A 111 -6.63 10.24 -18.16
N SER A 112 -6.43 8.93 -18.18
CA SER A 112 -5.79 8.24 -19.29
C SER A 112 -6.76 8.05 -20.44
N ASN A 113 -6.31 8.37 -21.67
CA ASN A 113 -7.11 8.17 -22.88
C ASN A 113 -7.23 6.68 -23.29
N ASN A 114 -6.47 5.79 -22.66
CA ASN A 114 -6.37 4.37 -23.02
C ASN A 114 -7.15 3.45 -22.05
N THR A 115 -8.08 3.98 -21.28
CA THR A 115 -8.92 3.20 -20.37
C THR A 115 -10.33 3.00 -20.94
N SER A 116 -10.98 1.91 -20.56
CA SER A 116 -12.38 1.68 -20.85
C SER A 116 -13.25 2.10 -19.67
N TYR A 117 -14.50 2.49 -19.91
CA TYR A 117 -15.47 2.80 -18.86
C TYR A 117 -15.54 1.73 -17.77
N LYS A 118 -15.51 0.44 -18.14
CA LYS A 118 -15.49 -0.67 -17.18
C LYS A 118 -14.23 -0.68 -16.29
N SER A 119 -13.08 -0.31 -16.86
CA SER A 119 -11.83 -0.17 -16.11
C SER A 119 -11.90 0.99 -15.13
N ASP A 120 -12.43 2.12 -15.58
CA ASP A 120 -12.57 3.32 -14.75
C ASP A 120 -13.49 3.10 -13.57
N CYS A 121 -14.66 2.48 -13.78
CA CYS A 121 -15.56 2.09 -12.69
C CYS A 121 -14.88 1.15 -11.67
N ARG A 122 -14.05 0.21 -12.12
CA ARG A 122 -13.28 -0.67 -11.20
C ARG A 122 -12.24 0.11 -10.41
N ASN A 123 -11.52 1.02 -11.05
CA ASN A 123 -10.53 1.88 -10.40
C ASN A 123 -11.19 2.75 -9.32
N ILE A 124 -12.27 3.45 -9.64
CA ILE A 124 -13.03 4.26 -8.67
C ILE A 124 -13.45 3.41 -7.47
N LYS A 125 -14.09 2.26 -7.70
CA LYS A 125 -14.53 1.35 -6.63
C LYS A 125 -13.38 0.84 -5.79
N SER A 126 -12.20 0.63 -6.38
CA SER A 126 -11.01 0.20 -5.65
C SER A 126 -10.51 1.31 -4.72
N TRP A 127 -10.36 2.54 -5.23
CA TRP A 127 -9.87 3.67 -4.46
C TRP A 127 -10.84 4.16 -3.39
N GLN A 128 -12.14 3.97 -3.58
CA GLN A 128 -13.13 4.24 -2.54
C GLN A 128 -12.98 3.37 -1.29
N LYS A 129 -12.27 2.24 -1.36
CA LYS A 129 -11.95 1.39 -0.19
C LYS A 129 -10.89 1.99 0.73
N ALA A 130 -10.03 2.90 0.22
CA ALA A 130 -9.06 3.59 1.06
C ALA A 130 -9.79 4.43 2.11
N ASP A 131 -9.34 4.34 3.35
CA ASP A 131 -9.82 5.21 4.42
C ASP A 131 -8.96 6.47 4.46
N TYR A 132 -7.65 6.32 4.27
CA TYR A 132 -6.68 7.41 4.23
C TYR A 132 -5.74 7.30 3.03
N ILE A 133 -5.33 8.44 2.50
CA ILE A 133 -4.35 8.56 1.43
C ILE A 133 -3.32 9.60 1.86
N SER A 134 -2.06 9.21 1.98
CA SER A 134 -0.97 10.13 2.28
C SER A 134 -0.82 11.17 1.19
N SER A 135 -0.65 12.40 1.59
CA SER A 135 -0.51 13.56 0.70
C SER A 135 0.69 14.40 1.11
N SER A 136 1.33 15.05 0.15
CA SER A 136 2.41 16.00 0.37
C SER A 136 1.97 17.46 0.22
N SER A 137 0.83 17.71 -0.46
CA SER A 137 0.39 19.08 -0.76
C SER A 137 -1.02 19.10 -1.33
N SER A 138 -1.64 20.29 -1.35
CA SER A 138 -2.93 20.52 -2.02
C SER A 138 -2.87 20.26 -3.53
N LEU A 139 -1.74 20.58 -4.16
CA LEU A 139 -1.53 20.28 -5.58
C LEU A 139 -1.58 18.76 -5.81
N TYR A 140 -0.89 17.97 -4.97
CA TYR A 140 -0.96 16.51 -5.03
C TYR A 140 -2.40 16.00 -4.90
N GLU A 141 -3.15 16.50 -3.93
CA GLU A 141 -4.55 16.12 -3.69
C GLU A 141 -5.44 16.39 -4.89
N THR A 142 -5.28 17.55 -5.52
CA THR A 142 -6.02 17.94 -6.75
C THR A 142 -5.71 17.00 -7.90
N LEU A 143 -4.43 16.76 -8.17
CA LEU A 143 -3.99 15.86 -9.25
C LEU A 143 -4.45 14.41 -9.01
N MET A 144 -4.30 13.92 -7.79
CA MET A 144 -4.75 12.57 -7.45
C MET A 144 -6.26 12.43 -7.52
N THR A 145 -7.03 13.41 -7.04
CA THR A 145 -8.49 13.39 -7.12
C THR A 145 -8.95 13.27 -8.57
N SER A 146 -8.33 14.00 -9.49
CA SER A 146 -8.62 13.91 -10.92
C SER A 146 -8.33 12.51 -11.50
N CYS A 147 -7.31 11.83 -10.97
CA CYS A 147 -6.92 10.49 -11.42
C CYS A 147 -7.78 9.36 -10.84
N ILE A 148 -8.21 9.46 -9.58
CA ILE A 148 -8.79 8.33 -8.83
C ILE A 148 -10.18 8.58 -8.24
N SER A 149 -10.71 9.78 -8.38
CA SER A 149 -12.08 10.18 -7.94
C SER A 149 -12.38 9.84 -6.47
N VAL A 150 -11.53 10.29 -5.55
CA VAL A 150 -11.75 10.15 -4.11
C VAL A 150 -12.13 11.48 -3.47
N LYS A 151 -12.82 11.42 -2.34
CA LYS A 151 -13.19 12.61 -1.57
C LYS A 151 -11.96 13.27 -0.96
N ALA A 152 -11.92 14.59 -0.93
CA ALA A 152 -10.84 15.38 -0.31
C ALA A 152 -10.57 15.00 1.16
N SER A 153 -11.61 14.63 1.91
CA SER A 153 -11.52 14.22 3.32
C SER A 153 -10.70 12.94 3.57
N LYS A 154 -10.34 12.19 2.53
CA LYS A 154 -9.49 11.00 2.65
C LYS A 154 -8.00 11.31 2.62
N TYR A 155 -7.62 12.49 2.17
CA TYR A 155 -6.22 12.89 2.15
C TYR A 155 -5.75 13.34 3.53
N VAL A 156 -4.57 12.86 3.91
CA VAL A 156 -3.88 13.26 5.14
C VAL A 156 -2.48 13.75 4.77
N ARG A 157 -2.17 15.00 5.08
CA ARG A 157 -0.89 15.64 4.74
C ARG A 157 0.21 15.22 5.71
N THR A 158 0.64 13.98 5.55
CA THR A 158 1.74 13.37 6.33
C THR A 158 3.07 13.38 5.56
N GLY A 159 3.08 13.78 4.30
CA GLY A 159 4.22 13.51 3.42
C GLY A 159 4.33 12.02 3.07
N PHE A 160 5.53 11.62 2.69
CA PHE A 160 5.82 10.24 2.27
C PHE A 160 7.03 9.68 3.03
N PRO A 161 6.95 8.48 3.62
CA PRO A 161 8.04 7.88 4.41
C PRO A 161 9.40 7.88 3.72
N ARG A 162 9.45 7.67 2.41
CA ARG A 162 10.71 7.69 1.65
C ARG A 162 11.38 9.06 1.59
N ILE A 163 10.61 10.15 1.74
CA ILE A 163 11.17 11.50 1.78
C ILE A 163 11.81 11.76 3.14
N ASP A 164 11.18 11.27 4.22
CA ASP A 164 11.75 11.37 5.57
C ASP A 164 13.12 10.68 5.65
N ALA A 165 13.29 9.56 4.94
CA ALA A 165 14.57 8.86 4.87
C ALA A 165 15.69 9.66 4.19
N LEU A 166 15.37 10.66 3.38
CA LEU A 166 16.36 11.57 2.79
C LEU A 166 16.87 12.60 3.80
N TYR A 167 16.00 13.04 4.71
CA TYR A 167 16.35 14.01 5.75
C TYR A 167 16.97 13.36 6.99
N ASN A 168 16.59 12.12 7.27
CA ASN A 168 17.08 11.33 8.40
C ASN A 168 17.62 9.98 7.89
N PRO A 169 18.74 9.96 7.15
CA PRO A 169 19.26 8.73 6.58
C PRO A 169 19.77 7.80 7.69
N GLU A 170 19.40 6.51 7.60
CA GLU A 170 19.95 5.49 8.53
C GLU A 170 21.37 5.04 8.16
N VAL A 171 21.81 5.36 6.95
CA VAL A 171 23.16 5.11 6.43
C VAL A 171 23.79 6.40 5.97
N THR A 172 25.06 6.57 6.24
CA THR A 172 25.81 7.76 5.80
C THR A 172 26.22 7.65 4.34
N LYS A 173 26.59 8.79 3.73
CA LYS A 173 27.19 8.80 2.40
C LYS A 173 28.44 7.91 2.35
N ALA A 174 29.25 7.91 3.41
CA ALA A 174 30.45 7.09 3.50
C ALA A 174 30.12 5.59 3.46
N ASP A 175 29.08 5.15 4.17
CA ASP A 175 28.63 3.75 4.15
C ASP A 175 28.18 3.32 2.75
N VAL A 176 27.46 4.19 2.06
CA VAL A 176 27.01 3.92 0.67
C VAL A 176 28.20 3.83 -0.27
N LEU A 177 29.13 4.79 -0.18
CA LEU A 177 30.33 4.79 -1.02
C LEU A 177 31.17 3.53 -0.78
N LYS A 178 31.38 3.15 0.48
CA LYS A 178 32.12 1.93 0.85
C LYS A 178 31.45 0.66 0.32
N GLN A 179 30.12 0.60 0.30
CA GLN A 179 29.39 -0.59 -0.15
C GLN A 179 29.41 -0.79 -1.67
N TYR A 180 29.41 0.29 -2.46
CA TYR A 180 29.20 0.22 -3.90
C TYR A 180 30.39 0.67 -4.76
N PHE A 181 31.39 1.30 -4.18
CA PHE A 181 32.49 1.94 -4.93
C PHE A 181 33.89 1.61 -4.39
N ASN A 182 34.02 0.69 -3.43
CA ASN A 182 35.30 0.16 -2.95
C ASN A 182 35.67 -1.14 -3.66
#